data_b3b54045615f1b158d9aa45aeae879a2
#
_entry.id   b3b54045615f1b158d9aa45aeae879a2
#
_cell.length_a   1.000
_cell.length_b   1.000
_cell.length_c   1.000
_cell.angle_alpha   90.00
_cell.angle_beta   90.00
_cell.angle_gamma   90.00
#
_symmetry.space_group_name_H-M   'P 1'
#
loop_
_entity.id
_entity.type
_entity.pdbx_description
1 polymer ?
#
loop_
_entity_poly.entity_id
_entity_poly.type
_entity_poly.pdbx_seq_one_letter_code
_entity_poly.pdbx_strand_id
1 'polypeptide(L)' 'MSIYTVFMENTATGYSAYVPDLPGCVAAASTLDETRQLIKEAIEFHIEGMRINGEPVPEPTRFVEQIEVSV' A
#
# COMPACT_ATOMS: atom_id res chain seq x y z
N MET A 1 -1.59 -11.09 12.44
CA MET A 1 -1.76 -9.82 11.69
C MET A 1 -0.56 -9.55 10.82
N SER A 2 -0.78 -9.01 9.63
CA SER A 2 0.31 -8.69 8.72
C SER A 2 0.44 -7.18 8.58
N ILE A 3 1.67 -6.72 8.37
CA ILE A 3 1.97 -5.31 8.18
C ILE A 3 2.62 -5.16 6.80
N TYR A 4 1.91 -4.50 5.89
CA TYR A 4 2.44 -4.23 4.55
C TYR A 4 2.99 -2.81 4.48
N THR A 5 4.13 -2.66 3.80
CA THR A 5 4.66 -1.34 3.51
C THR A 5 3.83 -0.69 2.41
N VAL A 6 3.43 0.54 2.63
CA VAL A 6 2.68 1.35 1.67
C VAL A 6 3.49 2.60 1.35
N PHE A 7 3.70 2.87 0.07
CA PHE A 7 4.34 4.10 -0.37
C PHE A 7 3.26 5.14 -0.68
N MET A 8 3.42 6.33 -0.11
CA MET A 8 2.49 7.45 -0.27
C MET A 8 3.20 8.56 -1.02
N GLU A 9 2.52 9.15 -1.99
CA GLU A 9 3.08 10.26 -2.77
C GLU A 9 2.06 11.38 -2.88
N ASN A 10 2.56 12.62 -2.93
CA ASN A 10 1.74 13.78 -3.25
C ASN A 10 1.45 13.76 -4.74
N THR A 11 0.21 14.13 -5.09
CA THR A 11 -0.19 14.32 -6.49
C THR A 11 -0.67 15.76 -6.67
N ALA A 12 -1.01 16.13 -7.88
CA ALA A 12 -1.51 17.49 -8.17
C ALA A 12 -2.80 17.82 -7.40
N THR A 13 -3.60 16.81 -7.08
CA THR A 13 -4.93 17.00 -6.46
C THR A 13 -5.09 16.31 -5.11
N GLY A 14 -4.03 15.70 -4.59
CA GLY A 14 -4.11 15.00 -3.31
C GLY A 14 -2.97 14.03 -3.10
N TYR A 15 -3.30 12.77 -2.87
CA TYR A 15 -2.31 11.73 -2.53
C TYR A 15 -2.62 10.45 -3.27
N SER A 16 -1.56 9.68 -3.54
CA SER A 16 -1.70 8.32 -4.05
C SER A 16 -0.91 7.36 -3.17
N ALA A 17 -1.29 6.10 -3.20
CA ALA A 17 -0.65 5.06 -2.40
C ALA A 17 -0.54 3.79 -3.23
N TYR A 18 0.54 3.04 -3.01
CA TYR A 18 0.66 1.71 -3.60
C TYR A 18 1.41 0.79 -2.64
N VAL A 19 1.19 -0.52 -2.83
CA VAL A 19 1.76 -1.55 -1.97
C VAL A 19 2.75 -2.37 -2.80
N PRO A 20 4.07 -2.23 -2.56
CA PRO A 20 5.07 -2.95 -3.36
C PRO A 20 4.92 -4.47 -3.36
N ASP A 21 4.51 -5.04 -2.23
CA ASP A 21 4.36 -6.50 -2.11
C ASP A 21 3.07 -7.03 -2.72
N LEU A 22 2.14 -6.15 -3.10
CA LEU A 22 0.86 -6.53 -3.70
C LEU A 22 0.69 -5.76 -5.01
N PRO A 23 1.27 -6.25 -6.13
CA PRO A 23 1.17 -5.54 -7.42
C PRO A 23 -0.27 -5.25 -7.81
N GLY A 24 -0.52 -4.02 -8.27
CA GLY A 24 -1.86 -3.59 -8.65
C GLY A 24 -2.71 -3.06 -7.49
N CYS A 25 -2.24 -3.15 -6.26
CA CYS A 25 -2.97 -2.63 -5.10
C CYS A 25 -2.61 -1.15 -4.92
N VAL A 26 -3.50 -0.27 -5.38
CA VAL A 26 -3.29 1.18 -5.39
C VAL A 26 -4.54 1.90 -4.92
N ALA A 27 -4.35 3.13 -4.45
CA ALA A 27 -5.46 4.01 -4.06
C ALA A 27 -5.05 5.47 -4.25
N ALA A 28 -6.03 6.35 -4.38
CA ALA A 28 -5.80 7.79 -4.44
C ALA A 28 -6.99 8.53 -3.86
N ALA A 29 -6.73 9.64 -3.18
CA ALA A 29 -7.76 10.47 -2.61
C ALA A 29 -7.25 11.90 -2.42
N SER A 30 -8.14 12.82 -2.04
CA SER A 30 -7.78 14.23 -1.88
C SER A 30 -7.08 14.52 -0.56
N THR A 31 -7.27 13.68 0.47
CA THR A 31 -6.61 13.84 1.76
C THR A 31 -5.79 12.62 2.12
N LEU A 32 -4.81 12.81 3.00
CA LEU A 32 -3.95 11.74 3.45
C LEU A 32 -4.75 10.69 4.24
N ASP A 33 -5.65 11.13 5.11
CA ASP A 33 -6.47 10.21 5.91
C ASP A 33 -7.39 9.36 5.02
N GLU A 34 -8.00 9.96 4.00
CA GLU A 34 -8.82 9.21 3.05
C GLU A 34 -7.99 8.19 2.28
N THR A 35 -6.79 8.59 1.86
CA THR A 35 -5.90 7.70 1.13
C THR A 35 -5.48 6.51 1.99
N ARG A 36 -5.17 6.75 3.26
CA ARG A 36 -4.87 5.66 4.22
C ARG A 36 -6.02 4.68 4.35
N GLN A 37 -7.23 5.21 4.49
CA GLN A 37 -8.41 4.36 4.64
C GLN A 37 -8.65 3.54 3.37
N LEU A 38 -8.53 4.17 2.21
CA LEU A 38 -8.76 3.50 0.93
C LEU A 38 -7.69 2.43 0.66
N ILE A 39 -6.43 2.70 0.96
CA ILE A 39 -5.39 1.69 0.70
C ILE A 39 -5.52 0.51 1.66
N LYS A 40 -5.94 0.75 2.90
CA LYS A 40 -6.22 -0.33 3.83
C LYS A 40 -7.32 -1.24 3.30
N GLU A 41 -8.42 -0.66 2.84
CA GLU A 41 -9.52 -1.41 2.25
C GLU A 41 -9.09 -2.14 0.98
N ALA A 42 -8.27 -1.49 0.17
CA ALA A 42 -7.76 -2.10 -1.05
C ALA A 42 -6.89 -3.33 -0.76
N ILE A 43 -6.05 -3.25 0.27
CA ILE A 43 -5.22 -4.38 0.70
C ILE A 43 -6.11 -5.55 1.15
N GLU A 44 -7.08 -5.25 2.01
CA GLU A 44 -8.00 -6.27 2.54
C GLU A 44 -8.78 -6.94 1.41
N PHE A 45 -9.29 -6.15 0.49
CA PHE A 45 -10.01 -6.65 -0.68
C PHE A 45 -9.13 -7.49 -1.59
N HIS A 46 -7.91 -7.01 -1.84
CA HIS A 46 -6.94 -7.70 -2.71
C HIS A 46 -6.59 -9.08 -2.15
N ILE A 47 -6.30 -9.15 -0.85
CA ILE A 47 -5.96 -10.40 -0.18
C ILE A 47 -7.13 -11.36 -0.19
N GLU A 48 -8.34 -10.86 0.07
CA GLU A 48 -9.55 -11.67 0.04
C GLU A 48 -9.76 -12.28 -1.35
N GLY A 49 -9.57 -11.49 -2.40
CA GLY A 49 -9.67 -11.98 -3.77
C GLY A 49 -8.66 -13.08 -4.08
N MET A 50 -7.43 -12.92 -3.60
CA MET A 50 -6.40 -13.95 -3.78
C MET A 50 -6.77 -15.25 -3.08
N ARG A 51 -7.28 -15.17 -1.84
CA ARG A 51 -7.72 -16.35 -1.09
C ARG A 51 -8.87 -17.09 -1.79
N ILE A 52 -9.84 -16.34 -2.28
CA ILE A 52 -10.99 -16.91 -3.01
C ILE A 52 -10.50 -17.65 -4.25
N ASN A 53 -9.51 -17.10 -4.95
CA ASN A 53 -8.97 -17.71 -6.18
C ASN A 53 -7.91 -18.78 -5.90
N GLY A 54 -7.61 -19.06 -4.64
CA GLY A 54 -6.59 -20.05 -4.27
C GLY A 54 -5.16 -19.61 -4.57
N GLU A 55 -4.94 -18.32 -4.73
CA GLU A 55 -3.60 -17.78 -5.00
C GLU A 55 -2.83 -17.60 -3.70
N PRO A 56 -1.51 -17.84 -3.70
CA PRO A 56 -0.69 -17.59 -2.51
C PRO A 56 -0.66 -16.09 -2.20
N VAL A 57 -0.92 -15.73 -0.95
CA VAL A 57 -0.85 -14.33 -0.50
C VAL A 57 0.61 -14.02 -0.16
N PRO A 58 1.23 -13.01 -0.80
CA PRO A 58 2.62 -12.65 -0.50
C PRO A 58 2.77 -12.19 0.94
N GLU A 59 3.82 -12.67 1.60
CA GLU A 59 4.18 -12.18 2.93
C GLU A 59 4.82 -10.79 2.80
N PRO A 60 4.61 -9.89 3.79
CA PRO A 60 5.28 -8.60 3.77
C PRO A 60 6.79 -8.77 3.89
N THR A 61 7.53 -8.32 2.89
CA THR A 61 8.99 -8.48 2.84
C THR A 61 9.74 -7.16 2.77
N ARG A 62 9.03 -6.07 2.52
CA ARG A 62 9.65 -4.76 2.33
C ARG A 62 9.43 -3.86 3.52
N PHE A 63 10.44 -3.06 3.82
CA PHE A 63 10.36 -2.03 4.84
C PHE A 63 11.08 -0.79 4.34
N VAL A 64 10.86 0.35 5.01
CA VAL A 64 11.41 1.64 4.60
C VAL A 64 12.30 2.17 5.70
N GLU A 65 13.47 2.68 5.32
CA GLU A 65 14.37 3.35 6.24
C GLU A 65 14.70 4.73 5.72
N GLN A 66 14.89 5.64 6.65
CA GLN A 66 15.41 6.97 6.35
C GLN A 66 16.88 6.99 6.76
N ILE A 67 17.74 7.36 5.83
CA ILE A 67 19.19 7.34 6.07
C ILE A 67 19.73 8.76 5.88
N GLU A 68 20.39 9.27 6.89
CA GLU A 68 21.01 10.57 6.84
C GLU A 68 22.33 10.48 6.05
N VAL A 69 22.50 11.39 5.11
CA VAL A 69 23.72 11.46 4.30
C VAL A 69 24.29 12.87 4.33
N SER A 70 25.62 12.97 4.21
CA SER A 70 26.31 14.26 4.15
C SER A 70 26.48 14.67 2.70
N VAL A 71 25.74 15.68 2.27
CA VAL A 71 25.82 16.21 0.91
C VAL A 71 25.97 17.72 0.93
#